data_77cd000dde43ec153e9d9eb8d45a925d
#
_entry.id   77cd000dde43ec153e9d9eb8d45a925d
#
_cell.length_a   1.000
_cell.length_b   1.000
_cell.length_c   1.000
_cell.angle_alpha   90.00
_cell.angle_beta   90.00
_cell.angle_gamma   90.00
#
_symmetry.space_group_name_H-M   'P 1'
#
loop_
_entity.id
_entity.type
_entity.pdbx_description
1 polymer ?
#
loop_
_entity_poly.entity_id
_entity_poly.type
_entity_poly.pdbx_seq_one_letter_code
_entity_poly.pdbx_strand_id
1 'polypeptide(L)'
;MNEIVKDFSLSRVGPKRVTALDFLTALFAPYYAGGQKGFIELRLIRSGDVRSYFFRGLKSFENKRFNHQSTHVYYGLSPREKREGRKDSVKWLLTLWADLDAKDFPNGKEDAWEALRRFDFTPSAVIDSGHGLQALWFLKEPVPVTECAEVEGILAGIAKALRGDPAVCEIARVFRLPESLNVKDPANPIPVKVKFFLPRLRYGLSAFESFRIPVTKNQEAAGDGIHAEKSEGIEKVFACKFVRFAEANAVTLPEPLWWSCLTNLLPFKGGHEKAHALSRPYQKGRNQYSFKQTERKIQHILKTSPGPHTCQKIVQHGYPCNFVGICPVDSPAGLAWADPQFVERLRQEPSEPGGEQ
;
A
#
# COMPACT_ATOMS: atom_id res chain seq x y z
N MET A 1 27.08 -23.25 13.46
CA MET A 1 26.73 -21.98 14.11
C MET A 1 25.33 -21.63 13.68
N ASN A 2 24.39 -21.91 14.49
CA ASN A 2 23.14 -21.33 14.91
C ASN A 2 21.93 -22.28 14.92
N GLU A 3 21.90 -23.15 15.91
CA GLU A 3 20.66 -23.71 16.45
C GLU A 3 19.97 -22.76 17.45
N ILE A 4 20.34 -21.48 17.46
CA ILE A 4 19.82 -20.49 18.40
C ILE A 4 18.58 -19.87 17.79
N VAL A 5 17.41 -20.19 18.38
CA VAL A 5 16.13 -19.51 18.22
C VAL A 5 15.24 -20.01 17.08
N LYS A 6 15.03 -21.32 16.94
CA LYS A 6 13.84 -21.85 16.22
C LYS A 6 12.60 -21.98 17.12
N ASP A 7 12.73 -21.70 18.40
CA ASP A 7 11.60 -21.74 19.31
C ASP A 7 11.02 -20.33 19.52
N PHE A 8 10.15 -19.95 18.59
CA PHE A 8 9.22 -18.83 18.74
C PHE A 8 8.12 -19.19 19.77
N SER A 9 8.49 -19.75 20.92
CA SER A 9 7.51 -19.90 21.98
C SER A 9 7.00 -18.50 22.35
N LEU A 10 5.70 -18.29 22.26
CA LEU A 10 4.97 -17.06 22.57
C LEU A 10 5.23 -16.51 23.99
N SER A 11 6.05 -17.22 24.80
CA SER A 11 6.37 -16.93 26.19
C SER A 11 7.58 -16.01 26.41
N ARG A 12 8.27 -15.54 25.36
CA ARG A 12 9.47 -14.71 25.50
C ARG A 12 9.30 -13.21 25.25
N VAL A 13 8.08 -12.70 25.20
CA VAL A 13 7.88 -11.32 25.64
C VAL A 13 8.08 -11.37 27.15
N GLY A 14 9.22 -10.90 27.64
CA GLY A 14 9.44 -10.80 29.08
C GLY A 14 8.22 -10.14 29.76
N PRO A 15 8.04 -10.26 31.08
CA PRO A 15 6.84 -9.84 31.81
C PRO A 15 6.47 -8.37 31.65
N LYS A 16 7.29 -7.59 30.96
CA LYS A 16 7.05 -6.16 30.72
C LYS A 16 6.42 -5.93 29.36
N ARG A 17 5.24 -5.32 29.36
CA ARG A 17 4.56 -4.83 28.14
C ARG A 17 5.49 -3.90 27.36
N VAL A 18 5.71 -4.18 26.07
CA VAL A 18 6.50 -3.32 25.18
C VAL A 18 5.62 -2.15 24.78
N THR A 19 6.04 -0.93 25.13
CA THR A 19 5.34 0.29 24.75
C THR A 19 5.70 0.75 23.33
N ALA A 20 4.90 1.65 22.77
CA ALA A 20 5.24 2.29 21.49
C ALA A 20 6.60 3.00 21.55
N LEU A 21 6.91 3.63 22.69
CA LEU A 21 8.20 4.30 22.90
C LEU A 21 9.36 3.32 22.96
N ASP A 22 9.23 2.20 23.70
CA ASP A 22 10.26 1.13 23.76
C ASP A 22 10.55 0.61 22.34
N PHE A 23 9.49 0.36 21.57
CA PHE A 23 9.58 -0.13 20.20
C PHE A 23 10.27 0.88 19.27
N LEU A 24 9.81 2.13 19.26
CA LEU A 24 10.42 3.18 18.43
C LEU A 24 11.86 3.49 18.86
N THR A 25 12.16 3.40 20.16
CA THR A 25 13.51 3.55 20.67
C THR A 25 14.42 2.45 20.11
N ALA A 26 14.01 1.20 20.15
CA ALA A 26 14.78 0.11 19.58
C ALA A 26 15.04 0.27 18.08
N LEU A 27 14.05 0.79 17.33
CA LEU A 27 14.18 0.99 15.90
C LEU A 27 15.06 2.19 15.53
N PHE A 28 14.86 3.35 16.18
CA PHE A 28 15.43 4.63 15.75
C PHE A 28 16.69 5.07 16.54
N ALA A 29 16.92 4.53 17.75
CA ALA A 29 18.07 4.96 18.56
C ALA A 29 19.41 4.79 17.85
N PRO A 30 19.71 3.69 17.11
CA PRO A 30 20.97 3.57 16.38
C PRO A 30 21.18 4.66 15.33
N TYR A 31 20.11 5.10 14.68
CA TYR A 31 20.16 6.19 13.70
C TYR A 31 20.59 7.53 14.34
N TYR A 32 19.96 7.89 15.46
CA TYR A 32 20.28 9.13 16.16
C TYR A 32 21.63 9.06 16.88
N ALA A 33 22.00 7.89 17.41
CA ALA A 33 23.31 7.67 18.06
C ALA A 33 24.47 7.82 17.05
N GLY A 34 24.25 7.48 15.79
CA GLY A 34 25.19 7.71 14.69
C GLY A 34 25.31 9.17 14.23
N GLY A 35 24.62 10.11 14.90
CA GLY A 35 24.67 11.54 14.60
C GLY A 35 23.79 11.98 13.41
N GLN A 36 23.04 11.07 12.78
CA GLN A 36 22.16 11.41 11.68
C GLN A 36 21.00 12.29 12.16
N LYS A 37 20.51 13.13 11.24
CA LYS A 37 19.40 14.06 11.50
C LYS A 37 18.24 13.73 10.58
N GLY A 38 17.05 13.55 11.17
CA GLY A 38 15.83 13.25 10.41
C GLY A 38 14.61 13.26 11.32
N PHE A 39 13.49 12.92 10.74
CA PHE A 39 12.21 12.94 11.42
C PHE A 39 11.61 11.54 11.50
N ILE A 40 10.96 11.22 12.61
CA ILE A 40 10.04 10.10 12.73
C ILE A 40 8.68 10.59 12.23
N GLU A 41 8.11 9.94 11.23
CA GLU A 41 6.77 10.22 10.75
C GLU A 41 5.75 9.46 11.59
N LEU A 42 4.70 10.16 12.07
CA LEU A 42 3.44 9.55 12.47
C LEU A 42 2.35 10.01 11.53
N ARG A 43 1.56 9.05 11.04
CA ARG A 43 0.46 9.30 10.13
C ARG A 43 -0.85 8.88 10.79
N LEU A 44 -1.75 9.82 10.93
CA LEU A 44 -3.08 9.63 11.49
C LEU A 44 -4.08 9.62 10.34
N ILE A 45 -4.94 8.60 10.31
CA ILE A 45 -6.00 8.47 9.29
C ILE A 45 -7.33 8.31 9.99
N ARG A 46 -8.23 9.27 9.73
CA ARG A 46 -9.59 9.27 10.28
C ARG A 46 -10.59 9.61 9.18
N SER A 47 -11.51 8.69 8.88
CA SER A 47 -12.59 8.92 7.89
C SER A 47 -12.08 9.50 6.55
N GLY A 48 -10.91 9.02 6.10
CA GLY A 48 -10.28 9.49 4.85
C GLY A 48 -9.40 10.75 4.99
N ASP A 49 -9.49 11.50 6.11
CA ASP A 49 -8.55 12.59 6.38
C ASP A 49 -7.19 12.02 6.85
N VAL A 50 -6.11 12.44 6.18
CA VAL A 50 -4.75 11.98 6.45
C VAL A 50 -3.92 13.15 6.97
N ARG A 51 -3.38 13.00 8.20
CA ARG A 51 -2.50 13.99 8.81
C ARG A 51 -1.18 13.35 9.20
N SER A 52 -0.08 13.91 8.73
CA SER A 52 1.27 13.46 9.10
C SER A 52 1.91 14.46 10.08
N TYR A 53 2.53 13.89 11.12
CA TYR A 53 3.31 14.60 12.12
C TYR A 53 4.75 14.12 12.05
N PHE A 54 5.71 15.03 12.21
CA PHE A 54 7.13 14.77 12.05
C PHE A 54 7.90 15.20 13.29
N PHE A 55 8.51 14.24 13.99
CA PHE A 55 9.20 14.43 15.26
C PHE A 55 10.71 14.34 15.09
N ARG A 56 11.44 15.34 15.58
CA ARG A 56 12.90 15.30 15.67
C ARG A 56 13.33 14.49 16.89
N GLY A 57 13.44 13.18 16.69
CA GLY A 57 13.89 12.27 17.73
C GLY A 57 12.80 11.86 18.72
N LEU A 58 13.16 10.90 19.56
CA LEU A 58 12.26 10.18 20.45
C LEU A 58 11.70 11.04 21.58
N LYS A 59 12.51 11.97 22.14
CA LYS A 59 12.06 12.90 23.20
C LYS A 59 10.84 13.74 22.77
N SER A 60 10.80 14.14 21.49
CA SER A 60 9.68 14.92 20.96
C SER A 60 8.40 14.09 20.82
N PHE A 61 8.53 12.78 20.70
CA PHE A 61 7.42 11.81 20.63
C PHE A 61 6.87 11.50 22.03
N GLU A 62 7.71 11.34 23.05
CA GLU A 62 7.37 10.90 24.40
C GLU A 62 6.23 11.72 25.03
N ASN A 63 6.21 13.03 24.77
CA ASN A 63 5.23 13.96 25.32
C ASN A 63 3.94 14.07 24.50
N LYS A 64 3.74 13.24 23.47
CA LYS A 64 2.56 13.29 22.61
C LYS A 64 1.53 12.25 23.00
N ARG A 65 0.31 12.71 23.22
CA ARG A 65 -0.86 11.86 23.38
C ARG A 65 -1.73 11.99 22.14
N PHE A 66 -2.08 10.85 21.56
CA PHE A 66 -2.96 10.80 20.39
C PHE A 66 -4.31 10.23 20.82
N ASN A 67 -5.40 10.84 20.37
CA ASN A 67 -6.71 10.25 20.53
C ASN A 67 -6.86 9.08 19.56
N HIS A 68 -6.83 7.86 20.07
CA HIS A 68 -6.81 6.64 19.28
C HIS A 68 -8.21 6.06 18.99
N GLN A 69 -9.25 6.52 19.67
CA GLN A 69 -10.57 5.85 19.70
C GLN A 69 -11.26 5.74 18.32
N SER A 70 -10.95 6.66 17.39
CA SER A 70 -11.54 6.64 16.05
C SER A 70 -10.51 6.94 14.95
N THR A 71 -9.22 6.69 15.24
CA THR A 71 -8.12 7.11 14.36
C THR A 71 -7.12 5.97 14.20
N HIS A 72 -6.83 5.61 12.98
CA HIS A 72 -5.68 4.77 12.70
C HIS A 72 -4.39 5.56 12.91
N VAL A 73 -3.46 5.01 13.66
CA VAL A 73 -2.14 5.62 13.88
C VAL A 73 -1.05 4.73 13.29
N TYR A 74 -0.27 5.31 12.42
CA TYR A 74 0.86 4.64 11.76
C TYR A 74 2.16 5.37 12.06
N TYR A 75 3.30 4.66 11.97
CA TYR A 75 4.64 5.25 12.04
C TYR A 75 5.43 4.88 10.77
N GLY A 76 6.32 5.77 10.33
CA GLY A 76 7.23 5.51 9.21
C GLY A 76 8.32 4.51 9.62
N LEU A 77 8.57 3.48 8.81
CA LEU A 77 9.60 2.46 9.07
C LEU A 77 11.02 3.00 8.89
N SER A 78 11.16 4.04 8.10
CA SER A 78 12.42 4.73 7.81
C SER A 78 12.34 6.20 8.22
N PRO A 79 13.45 6.81 8.67
CA PRO A 79 13.47 8.24 8.98
C PRO A 79 13.24 9.08 7.72
N ARG A 80 12.60 10.23 7.88
CA ARG A 80 12.37 11.21 6.82
C ARG A 80 13.41 12.32 6.90
N GLU A 81 14.03 12.66 5.78
CA GLU A 81 14.96 13.80 5.70
C GLU A 81 14.21 15.14 5.85
N LYS A 82 13.03 15.21 5.25
CA LYS A 82 12.13 16.37 5.28
C LYS A 82 10.82 16.02 5.99
N ARG A 83 10.01 17.05 6.31
CA ARG A 83 8.67 16.86 6.88
C ARG A 83 7.64 16.45 5.83
N GLU A 84 7.93 15.35 5.15
CA GLU A 84 7.07 14.78 4.12
C GLU A 84 7.20 13.25 4.09
N GLY A 85 6.07 12.57 3.81
CA GLY A 85 5.99 11.11 3.82
C GLY A 85 6.30 10.45 2.48
N ARG A 86 7.04 11.12 1.57
CA ARG A 86 7.36 10.64 0.23
C ARG A 86 8.62 9.82 0.21
N LYS A 87 8.79 9.03 -0.85
CA LYS A 87 9.92 8.12 -1.08
C LYS A 87 11.25 8.87 -1.15
N ASP A 88 11.29 10.02 -1.82
CA ASP A 88 12.46 10.88 -1.97
C ASP A 88 12.96 11.50 -0.66
N SER A 89 12.12 11.51 0.38
CA SER A 89 12.47 11.92 1.74
C SER A 89 13.12 10.81 2.57
N VAL A 90 13.21 9.57 2.06
CA VAL A 90 13.87 8.45 2.74
C VAL A 90 15.29 8.33 2.23
N LYS A 91 16.27 8.50 3.13
CA LYS A 91 17.71 8.39 2.81
C LYS A 91 18.42 7.30 3.59
N TRP A 92 17.74 6.70 4.56
CA TRP A 92 18.30 5.69 5.45
C TRP A 92 17.31 4.56 5.69
N LEU A 93 17.80 3.34 5.65
CA LEU A 93 17.07 2.13 6.00
C LEU A 93 17.51 1.68 7.39
N LEU A 94 16.55 1.37 8.26
CA LEU A 94 16.80 0.89 9.64
C LEU A 94 16.34 -0.53 9.86
N THR A 95 15.47 -1.02 9.00
CA THR A 95 14.83 -2.33 9.12
C THR A 95 14.38 -2.82 7.74
N LEU A 96 14.32 -4.13 7.58
CA LEU A 96 13.50 -4.77 6.55
C LEU A 96 12.18 -5.20 7.17
N TRP A 97 11.17 -5.50 6.35
CA TRP A 97 9.82 -5.82 6.83
C TRP A 97 9.03 -6.70 5.89
N ALA A 98 7.96 -7.29 6.44
CA ALA A 98 6.87 -7.91 5.69
C ALA A 98 5.54 -7.67 6.41
N ASP A 99 4.45 -7.55 5.66
CA ASP A 99 3.08 -7.50 6.16
C ASP A 99 2.35 -8.78 5.72
N LEU A 100 1.86 -9.54 6.67
CA LEU A 100 1.19 -10.81 6.47
C LEU A 100 -0.28 -10.65 6.85
N ASP A 101 -1.14 -10.38 5.87
CA ASP A 101 -2.59 -10.31 6.09
C ASP A 101 -3.16 -11.70 6.40
N ALA A 102 -3.91 -11.84 7.50
CA ALA A 102 -4.49 -13.11 7.91
C ALA A 102 -5.43 -13.73 6.86
N LYS A 103 -6.09 -12.88 6.04
CA LYS A 103 -6.98 -13.32 4.96
C LYS A 103 -6.28 -14.12 3.86
N ASP A 104 -4.94 -13.95 3.71
CA ASP A 104 -4.14 -14.58 2.66
C ASP A 104 -3.61 -15.96 3.10
N PHE A 105 -4.00 -16.40 4.31
CA PHE A 105 -3.61 -17.68 4.90
C PHE A 105 -4.83 -18.52 5.27
N PRO A 106 -4.84 -19.84 4.99
CA PRO A 106 -5.99 -20.71 5.24
C PRO A 106 -6.49 -20.69 6.69
N ASN A 107 -5.57 -20.74 7.68
CA ASN A 107 -5.88 -20.68 9.10
C ASN A 107 -5.58 -19.28 9.71
N GLY A 108 -5.57 -18.24 8.87
CA GLY A 108 -5.38 -16.88 9.34
C GLY A 108 -4.01 -16.61 9.95
N LYS A 109 -3.98 -15.97 11.14
CA LYS A 109 -2.73 -15.58 11.81
C LYS A 109 -1.87 -16.75 12.23
N GLU A 110 -2.43 -17.91 12.52
CA GLU A 110 -1.68 -19.12 12.91
C GLU A 110 -0.73 -19.54 11.79
N ASP A 111 -1.22 -19.62 10.56
CA ASP A 111 -0.38 -19.95 9.41
C ASP A 111 0.62 -18.83 9.09
N ALA A 112 0.25 -17.57 9.30
CA ALA A 112 1.18 -16.44 9.16
C ALA A 112 2.34 -16.54 10.19
N TRP A 113 2.05 -16.94 11.43
CA TRP A 113 3.07 -17.23 12.43
C TRP A 113 3.97 -18.40 12.03
N GLU A 114 3.38 -19.46 11.50
CA GLU A 114 4.13 -20.63 11.06
C GLU A 114 5.04 -20.29 9.87
N ALA A 115 4.60 -19.43 8.95
CA ALA A 115 5.44 -18.91 7.87
C ALA A 115 6.67 -18.16 8.44
N LEU A 116 6.48 -17.32 9.46
CA LEU A 116 7.58 -16.61 10.13
C LEU A 116 8.53 -17.55 10.87
N ARG A 117 8.02 -18.64 11.48
CA ARG A 117 8.86 -19.66 12.14
C ARG A 117 9.74 -20.43 11.16
N ARG A 118 9.23 -20.68 9.96
CA ARG A 118 9.95 -21.42 8.90
C ARG A 118 10.90 -20.53 8.09
N PHE A 119 10.75 -19.21 8.23
CA PHE A 119 11.61 -18.27 7.51
C PHE A 119 13.05 -18.35 8.04
N ASP A 120 14.03 -18.22 7.15
CA ASP A 120 15.46 -18.37 7.46
C ASP A 120 15.96 -17.38 8.50
N PHE A 121 15.32 -16.22 8.60
CA PHE A 121 15.69 -15.15 9.52
C PHE A 121 14.58 -14.87 10.53
N THR A 122 14.88 -15.07 11.82
CA THR A 122 13.99 -14.70 12.91
C THR A 122 13.72 -13.19 12.91
N PRO A 123 12.49 -12.69 12.92
CA PRO A 123 12.23 -11.25 13.05
C PRO A 123 12.80 -10.67 14.34
N SER A 124 13.24 -9.42 14.33
CA SER A 124 13.58 -8.65 15.54
C SER A 124 12.33 -8.25 16.33
N ALA A 125 11.24 -8.02 15.60
CA ALA A 125 9.93 -7.70 16.18
C ALA A 125 8.80 -8.22 15.30
N VAL A 126 7.68 -8.61 15.94
CA VAL A 126 6.40 -8.89 15.25
C VAL A 126 5.29 -8.16 15.97
N ILE A 127 4.53 -7.38 15.22
CA ILE A 127 3.38 -6.61 15.66
C ILE A 127 2.11 -7.30 15.15
N ASP A 128 1.17 -7.60 16.03
CA ASP A 128 -0.20 -7.94 15.65
C ASP A 128 -0.94 -6.64 15.32
N SER A 129 -1.22 -6.41 14.05
CA SER A 129 -1.90 -5.23 13.53
C SER A 129 -3.43 -5.27 13.67
N GLY A 130 -3.96 -6.35 14.26
CA GLY A 130 -5.38 -6.65 14.39
C GLY A 130 -5.86 -7.69 13.35
N HIS A 131 -5.60 -7.48 12.08
CA HIS A 131 -6.01 -8.38 10.99
C HIS A 131 -4.86 -9.15 10.34
N GLY A 132 -3.63 -8.99 10.82
CA GLY A 132 -2.43 -9.63 10.30
C GLY A 132 -1.23 -9.40 11.19
N LEU A 133 -0.06 -9.80 10.72
CA LEU A 133 1.22 -9.69 11.40
C LEU A 133 2.18 -8.81 10.60
N GLN A 134 2.82 -7.87 11.27
CA GLN A 134 3.86 -7.02 10.72
C GLN A 134 5.20 -7.44 11.30
N ALA A 135 6.04 -8.07 10.49
CA ALA A 135 7.34 -8.57 10.88
C ALA A 135 8.44 -7.58 10.48
N LEU A 136 9.44 -7.39 11.37
CA LEU A 136 10.55 -6.47 11.15
C LEU A 136 11.88 -7.16 11.47
N TRP A 137 12.88 -6.95 10.61
CA TRP A 137 14.27 -7.36 10.80
C TRP A 137 15.12 -6.11 10.95
N PHE A 138 15.50 -5.76 12.18
CA PHE A 138 16.29 -4.56 12.46
C PHE A 138 17.70 -4.71 11.89
N LEU A 139 18.22 -3.64 11.31
CA LEU A 139 19.58 -3.62 10.80
C LEU A 139 20.57 -3.29 11.92
N LYS A 140 21.80 -3.82 11.82
CA LYS A 140 22.89 -3.56 12.76
C LYS A 140 23.24 -2.09 12.82
N GLU A 141 23.23 -1.45 11.67
CA GLU A 141 23.52 -0.03 11.46
C GLU A 141 22.54 0.57 10.45
N PRO A 142 22.30 1.88 10.51
CA PRO A 142 21.55 2.57 9.47
C PRO A 142 22.27 2.44 8.13
N VAL A 143 21.55 2.00 7.10
CA VAL A 143 22.09 1.81 5.75
C VAL A 143 21.66 2.97 4.86
N PRO A 144 22.59 3.69 4.20
CA PRO A 144 22.24 4.72 3.23
C PRO A 144 21.45 4.09 2.06
N VAL A 145 20.35 4.72 1.68
CA VAL A 145 19.58 4.31 0.50
C VAL A 145 20.10 5.11 -0.70
N THR A 146 20.96 4.48 -1.50
CA THR A 146 21.46 5.03 -2.75
C THR A 146 20.52 4.68 -3.92
N GLU A 147 20.10 3.41 -3.97
CA GLU A 147 19.20 2.88 -4.97
C GLU A 147 17.96 2.26 -4.29
N CYS A 148 16.81 2.95 -4.37
CA CYS A 148 15.57 2.46 -3.77
C CYS A 148 15.16 1.08 -4.32
N ALA A 149 15.36 0.84 -5.61
CA ALA A 149 14.99 -0.39 -6.29
C ALA A 149 15.69 -1.63 -5.71
N GLU A 150 16.93 -1.49 -5.24
CA GLU A 150 17.67 -2.60 -4.63
C GLU A 150 17.03 -3.05 -3.32
N VAL A 151 16.73 -2.10 -2.44
CA VAL A 151 16.07 -2.37 -1.16
C VAL A 151 14.65 -2.91 -1.39
N GLU A 152 13.90 -2.30 -2.31
CA GLU A 152 12.55 -2.75 -2.65
C GLU A 152 12.55 -4.14 -3.29
N GLY A 153 13.59 -4.49 -4.05
CA GLY A 153 13.80 -5.84 -4.57
C GLY A 153 13.98 -6.89 -3.46
N ILE A 154 14.74 -6.55 -2.41
CA ILE A 154 14.90 -7.43 -1.23
C ILE A 154 13.56 -7.57 -0.49
N LEU A 155 12.84 -6.46 -0.25
CA LEU A 155 11.54 -6.48 0.42
C LEU A 155 10.51 -7.31 -0.36
N ALA A 156 10.48 -7.17 -1.69
CA ALA A 156 9.60 -7.95 -2.55
C ALA A 156 9.92 -9.46 -2.50
N GLY A 157 11.19 -9.83 -2.44
CA GLY A 157 11.60 -11.22 -2.27
C GLY A 157 11.23 -11.80 -0.91
N ILE A 158 11.38 -11.02 0.17
CA ILE A 158 10.92 -11.41 1.52
C ILE A 158 9.40 -11.58 1.53
N ALA A 159 8.65 -10.63 0.97
CA ALA A 159 7.19 -10.73 0.86
C ALA A 159 6.77 -11.98 0.09
N LYS A 160 7.42 -12.27 -1.05
CA LYS A 160 7.17 -13.50 -1.84
C LYS A 160 7.43 -14.76 -1.02
N ALA A 161 8.55 -14.84 -0.31
CA ALA A 161 8.93 -16.01 0.50
C ALA A 161 7.94 -16.27 1.65
N LEU A 162 7.35 -15.20 2.21
CA LEU A 162 6.42 -15.25 3.33
C LEU A 162 4.94 -15.22 2.94
N ARG A 163 4.60 -15.17 1.64
CA ARG A 163 3.23 -14.88 1.16
C ARG A 163 2.68 -13.57 1.74
N GLY A 164 3.56 -12.59 1.95
CA GLY A 164 3.19 -11.26 2.41
C GLY A 164 2.67 -10.38 1.29
N ASP A 165 2.09 -9.22 1.67
CA ASP A 165 1.54 -8.26 0.72
C ASP A 165 2.65 -7.62 -0.14
N PRO A 166 2.68 -7.84 -1.46
CA PRO A 166 3.68 -7.22 -2.33
C PRO A 166 3.54 -5.70 -2.45
N ALA A 167 2.37 -5.13 -2.10
CA ALA A 167 2.14 -3.69 -2.15
C ALA A 167 2.86 -2.91 -1.03
N VAL A 168 3.49 -3.61 -0.07
CA VAL A 168 4.15 -2.97 1.09
C VAL A 168 5.68 -2.88 0.96
N CYS A 169 6.22 -3.12 -0.23
CA CYS A 169 7.68 -3.18 -0.45
C CYS A 169 8.35 -1.82 -0.68
N GLU A 170 7.60 -0.71 -0.71
CA GLU A 170 8.18 0.63 -0.90
C GLU A 170 8.85 1.18 0.36
N ILE A 171 10.01 1.82 0.21
CA ILE A 171 10.84 2.33 1.32
C ILE A 171 10.17 3.41 2.20
N ALA A 172 9.12 4.08 1.69
CA ALA A 172 8.35 5.08 2.42
C ALA A 172 7.22 4.49 3.28
N ARG A 173 7.16 3.17 3.41
CA ARG A 173 6.11 2.44 4.12
C ARG A 173 5.90 2.94 5.55
N VAL A 174 4.64 2.91 5.95
CA VAL A 174 4.21 3.10 7.34
C VAL A 174 3.51 1.85 7.84
N PHE A 175 3.75 1.48 9.10
CA PHE A 175 3.10 0.39 9.81
C PHE A 175 2.27 0.93 10.99
N ARG A 176 1.34 0.10 11.49
CA ARG A 176 0.52 0.47 12.64
C ARG A 176 1.37 0.64 13.89
N LEU A 177 1.17 1.76 14.58
CA LEU A 177 1.90 2.04 15.82
C LEU A 177 1.45 1.06 16.91
N PRO A 178 2.36 0.37 17.59
CA PRO A 178 2.03 -0.38 18.81
C PRO A 178 1.26 0.48 19.82
N GLU A 179 0.40 -0.16 20.62
CA GLU A 179 -0.51 0.47 21.58
C GLU A 179 -1.60 1.36 20.97
N SER A 180 -1.69 1.49 19.64
CA SER A 180 -2.84 2.11 18.97
C SER A 180 -3.98 1.11 18.74
N LEU A 181 -5.05 1.59 18.12
CA LEU A 181 -6.19 0.77 17.72
C LEU A 181 -6.25 0.62 16.20
N ASN A 182 -6.56 -0.57 15.75
CA ASN A 182 -7.03 -0.81 14.40
C ASN A 182 -8.54 -0.56 14.37
N VAL A 183 -8.94 0.56 13.81
CA VAL A 183 -10.34 1.01 13.71
C VAL A 183 -10.91 0.77 12.32
N LYS A 184 -10.45 -0.28 11.62
CA LYS A 184 -11.02 -0.69 10.32
C LYS A 184 -12.51 -1.01 10.44
N ASP A 185 -12.90 -1.66 11.53
CA ASP A 185 -14.26 -1.71 12.03
C ASP A 185 -14.37 -0.78 13.25
N PRO A 186 -15.03 0.39 13.11
CA PRO A 186 -15.16 1.33 14.23
C PRO A 186 -15.99 0.80 15.40
N ALA A 187 -16.89 -0.16 15.15
CA ALA A 187 -17.70 -0.79 16.20
C ALA A 187 -16.89 -1.79 17.04
N ASN A 188 -15.85 -2.39 16.44
CA ASN A 188 -15.01 -3.40 17.08
C ASN A 188 -13.51 -3.07 16.90
N PRO A 189 -13.00 -2.02 17.54
CA PRO A 189 -11.60 -1.63 17.40
C PRO A 189 -10.68 -2.67 18.02
N ILE A 190 -9.64 -3.08 17.29
CA ILE A 190 -8.70 -4.12 17.70
C ILE A 190 -7.40 -3.47 18.17
N PRO A 191 -6.89 -3.78 19.38
CA PRO A 191 -5.60 -3.28 19.84
C PRO A 191 -4.43 -3.78 18.99
N VAL A 192 -3.54 -2.86 18.62
CA VAL A 192 -2.25 -3.17 17.97
C VAL A 192 -1.22 -3.50 19.04
N LYS A 193 -0.65 -4.72 18.99
CA LYS A 193 0.22 -5.24 20.05
C LYS A 193 1.53 -5.77 19.51
N VAL A 194 2.64 -5.50 20.21
CA VAL A 194 3.89 -6.20 19.98
C VAL A 194 3.76 -7.62 20.55
N LYS A 195 3.91 -8.63 19.71
CA LYS A 195 3.78 -10.06 20.06
C LYS A 195 5.13 -10.75 20.23
N PHE A 196 6.15 -10.24 19.56
CA PHE A 196 7.51 -10.74 19.67
C PHE A 196 8.47 -9.55 19.60
N PHE A 197 9.51 -9.54 20.46
CA PHE A 197 10.43 -8.41 20.54
C PHE A 197 11.82 -8.84 21.06
N LEU A 198 12.76 -8.90 20.13
CA LEU A 198 14.18 -9.13 20.39
C LEU A 198 15.02 -8.00 19.76
N PRO A 199 15.05 -6.79 20.36
CA PRO A 199 15.66 -5.61 19.74
C PRO A 199 17.18 -5.73 19.56
N ARG A 200 17.84 -6.65 20.24
CA ARG A 200 19.28 -6.96 20.10
C ARG A 200 19.56 -7.88 18.89
N LEU A 201 18.55 -8.58 18.38
CA LEU A 201 18.68 -9.38 17.16
C LEU A 201 18.67 -8.45 15.96
N ARG A 202 19.83 -8.28 15.34
CA ARG A 202 20.03 -7.36 14.24
C ARG A 202 20.86 -7.99 13.14
N TYR A 203 20.61 -7.59 11.91
CA TYR A 203 21.18 -8.18 10.69
C TYR A 203 21.97 -7.17 9.88
N GLY A 204 22.98 -7.61 9.16
CA GLY A 204 23.54 -6.86 8.04
C GLY A 204 22.59 -6.93 6.85
N LEU A 205 22.45 -5.86 6.06
CA LEU A 205 21.60 -5.88 4.86
C LEU A 205 22.00 -7.00 3.89
N SER A 206 23.32 -7.24 3.76
CA SER A 206 23.87 -8.29 2.88
C SER A 206 23.38 -9.71 3.21
N ALA A 207 22.93 -9.97 4.43
CA ALA A 207 22.36 -11.28 4.79
C ALA A 207 21.07 -11.61 4.02
N PHE A 208 20.36 -10.58 3.54
CA PHE A 208 19.12 -10.73 2.79
C PHE A 208 19.29 -10.61 1.28
N GLU A 209 20.53 -10.54 0.80
CA GLU A 209 20.81 -10.35 -0.62
C GLU A 209 20.24 -11.48 -1.50
N SER A 210 20.18 -12.71 -0.98
CA SER A 210 19.59 -13.88 -1.66
C SER A 210 18.09 -13.72 -1.92
N PHE A 211 17.41 -12.83 -1.22
CA PHE A 211 16.00 -12.52 -1.46
C PHE A 211 15.82 -11.45 -2.54
N ARG A 212 16.87 -10.77 -2.98
CA ARG A 212 16.74 -9.75 -4.01
C ARG A 212 16.16 -10.34 -5.30
N ILE A 213 14.96 -9.91 -5.64
CA ILE A 213 14.37 -10.17 -6.94
C ILE A 213 14.46 -8.91 -7.80
N PRO A 214 14.65 -9.06 -9.11
CA PRO A 214 14.59 -7.89 -9.99
C PRO A 214 13.25 -7.20 -9.79
N VAL A 215 13.28 -5.94 -9.39
CA VAL A 215 12.09 -5.09 -9.50
C VAL A 215 11.92 -4.86 -11.00
N THR A 216 11.01 -5.62 -11.60
CA THR A 216 10.68 -5.38 -13.01
C THR A 216 10.15 -3.96 -13.11
N LYS A 217 10.61 -3.21 -14.12
CA LYS A 217 10.29 -1.79 -14.34
C LYS A 217 8.79 -1.43 -14.30
N ASN A 218 7.89 -2.40 -14.24
CA ASN A 218 6.46 -2.19 -13.99
C ASN A 218 6.16 -1.64 -12.57
N GLN A 219 7.13 -1.65 -11.62
CA GLN A 219 7.01 -1.00 -10.31
C GLN A 219 7.84 0.30 -10.21
N GLU A 220 8.82 0.51 -11.10
CA GLU A 220 9.62 1.75 -11.15
C GLU A 220 8.92 2.91 -11.87
N ALA A 221 7.76 2.69 -12.50
CA ALA A 221 6.98 3.75 -13.16
C ALA A 221 6.34 4.76 -12.19
N ALA A 222 6.72 4.75 -10.91
CA ALA A 222 6.27 5.71 -9.91
C ALA A 222 7.26 6.88 -9.65
N GLY A 223 8.25 7.10 -10.51
CA GLY A 223 9.19 8.22 -10.34
C GLY A 223 10.10 8.41 -11.55
N ASP A 224 9.63 9.05 -12.48
CA ASP A 224 10.11 10.08 -13.41
C ASP A 224 9.21 10.08 -14.63
N GLY A 225 8.58 11.20 -14.90
CA GLY A 225 7.74 11.42 -16.06
C GLY A 225 8.57 11.42 -17.35
N ILE A 226 9.08 10.26 -17.75
CA ILE A 226 9.52 9.99 -19.11
C ILE A 226 8.32 9.36 -19.80
N HIS A 227 7.85 10.02 -20.82
CA HIS A 227 6.85 9.59 -21.76
C HIS A 227 7.15 8.20 -22.30
N ALA A 228 6.71 7.13 -21.58
CA ALA A 228 6.43 5.89 -22.25
C ALA A 228 5.37 6.22 -23.30
N GLU A 229 5.60 5.89 -24.56
CA GLU A 229 4.60 6.06 -25.60
C GLU A 229 3.31 5.45 -25.09
N LYS A 230 2.29 6.30 -24.90
CA LYS A 230 1.01 5.85 -24.39
C LYS A 230 0.41 4.89 -25.42
N SER A 231 -0.06 3.74 -24.94
CA SER A 231 -0.64 2.70 -25.79
C SER A 231 -1.80 3.25 -26.60
N GLU A 232 -1.93 2.76 -27.83
CA GLU A 232 -3.12 3.02 -28.65
C GLU A 232 -4.26 2.07 -28.26
N GLY A 233 -5.47 2.31 -28.73
CA GLY A 233 -6.60 1.41 -28.53
C GLY A 233 -7.58 1.82 -27.43
N ILE A 234 -7.50 3.06 -26.95
CA ILE A 234 -8.46 3.61 -25.97
C ILE A 234 -9.92 3.43 -26.42
N GLU A 235 -10.21 3.51 -27.72
CA GLU A 235 -11.57 3.36 -28.26
C GLU A 235 -12.17 1.97 -27.99
N LYS A 236 -11.34 0.94 -27.85
CA LYS A 236 -11.80 -0.40 -27.44
C LYS A 236 -12.15 -0.43 -25.94
N VAL A 237 -11.49 0.37 -25.11
CA VAL A 237 -11.79 0.45 -23.67
C VAL A 237 -13.21 0.98 -23.44
N PHE A 238 -13.68 1.87 -24.31
CA PHE A 238 -15.07 2.40 -24.28
C PHE A 238 -16.12 1.36 -24.68
N ALA A 239 -15.75 0.17 -25.14
CA ALA A 239 -16.70 -0.94 -25.28
C ALA A 239 -17.09 -1.57 -23.92
N CYS A 240 -16.28 -1.38 -22.87
CA CYS A 240 -16.56 -1.92 -21.55
C CYS A 240 -17.88 -1.36 -20.98
N LYS A 241 -18.76 -2.25 -20.49
CA LYS A 241 -20.03 -1.87 -19.85
C LYS A 241 -19.82 -0.89 -18.69
N PHE A 242 -18.81 -1.11 -17.86
CA PHE A 242 -18.48 -0.21 -16.75
C PHE A 242 -18.07 1.17 -17.25
N VAL A 243 -17.24 1.26 -18.27
CA VAL A 243 -16.77 2.57 -18.80
C VAL A 243 -17.95 3.35 -19.40
N ARG A 244 -18.83 2.68 -20.17
CA ARG A 244 -20.06 3.28 -20.71
C ARG A 244 -21.03 3.71 -19.60
N PHE A 245 -21.19 2.88 -18.55
CA PHE A 245 -21.96 3.24 -17.36
C PHE A 245 -21.39 4.51 -16.70
N ALA A 246 -20.05 4.58 -16.54
CA ALA A 246 -19.40 5.73 -15.95
C ALA A 246 -19.62 7.02 -16.78
N GLU A 247 -19.62 6.93 -18.12
CA GLU A 247 -19.95 8.05 -18.99
C GLU A 247 -21.42 8.48 -18.85
N ALA A 248 -22.34 7.52 -18.90
CA ALA A 248 -23.79 7.79 -18.79
C ALA A 248 -24.17 8.41 -17.44
N ASN A 249 -23.44 8.06 -16.37
CA ASN A 249 -23.70 8.52 -15.01
C ASN A 249 -22.70 9.56 -14.51
N ALA A 250 -21.95 10.21 -15.39
CA ALA A 250 -20.85 11.12 -15.06
C ALA A 250 -21.26 12.28 -14.13
N VAL A 251 -22.53 12.70 -14.17
CA VAL A 251 -23.08 13.78 -13.31
C VAL A 251 -22.99 13.43 -11.82
N THR A 252 -23.25 12.19 -11.45
CA THR A 252 -23.35 11.74 -10.04
C THR A 252 -22.44 10.57 -9.70
N LEU A 253 -21.52 10.22 -10.61
CA LEU A 253 -20.65 9.06 -10.48
C LEU A 253 -19.89 9.08 -9.14
N PRO A 254 -20.00 8.02 -8.30
CA PRO A 254 -19.26 7.94 -7.05
C PRO A 254 -17.74 7.98 -7.25
N GLU A 255 -17.03 8.68 -6.36
CA GLU A 255 -15.56 8.87 -6.49
C GLU A 255 -14.78 7.55 -6.65
N PRO A 256 -15.06 6.42 -5.96
CA PRO A 256 -14.35 5.17 -6.18
C PRO A 256 -14.51 4.60 -7.60
N LEU A 257 -15.69 4.73 -8.19
CA LEU A 257 -15.96 4.32 -9.57
C LEU A 257 -15.31 5.27 -10.58
N TRP A 258 -15.42 6.58 -10.33
CA TRP A 258 -14.73 7.60 -11.14
C TRP A 258 -13.20 7.34 -11.15
N TRP A 259 -12.59 7.09 -9.99
CA TRP A 259 -11.18 6.75 -9.87
C TRP A 259 -10.82 5.48 -10.65
N SER A 260 -11.65 4.43 -10.55
CA SER A 260 -11.47 3.21 -11.31
C SER A 260 -11.51 3.44 -12.82
N CYS A 261 -12.39 4.33 -13.27
CA CYS A 261 -12.45 4.70 -14.69
C CYS A 261 -11.16 5.41 -15.13
N LEU A 262 -10.70 6.40 -14.36
CA LEU A 262 -9.47 7.12 -14.67
C LEU A 262 -8.24 6.21 -14.78
N THR A 263 -8.07 5.27 -13.83
CA THR A 263 -6.94 4.33 -13.87
C THR A 263 -6.93 3.45 -15.11
N ASN A 264 -8.10 3.23 -15.73
CA ASN A 264 -8.26 2.45 -16.95
C ASN A 264 -8.12 3.27 -18.24
N LEU A 265 -8.25 4.60 -18.17
CA LEU A 265 -8.12 5.49 -19.34
C LEU A 265 -6.71 6.09 -19.47
N LEU A 266 -6.10 6.47 -18.35
CA LEU A 266 -4.82 7.21 -18.34
C LEU A 266 -3.62 6.49 -18.98
N PRO A 267 -3.56 5.15 -19.06
CA PRO A 267 -2.49 4.44 -19.77
C PRO A 267 -2.45 4.68 -21.28
N PHE A 268 -3.53 5.21 -21.85
CA PHE A 268 -3.69 5.34 -23.29
C PHE A 268 -3.43 6.74 -23.80
N LYS A 269 -3.04 6.85 -25.09
CA LYS A 269 -2.99 8.10 -25.84
C LYS A 269 -4.40 8.71 -25.88
N GLY A 270 -4.53 10.00 -25.55
CA GLY A 270 -5.83 10.67 -25.39
C GLY A 270 -6.57 10.37 -24.06
N GLY A 271 -6.00 9.49 -23.20
CA GLY A 271 -6.63 9.13 -21.93
C GLY A 271 -6.75 10.29 -20.94
N HIS A 272 -5.82 11.23 -20.97
CA HIS A 272 -5.87 12.44 -20.16
C HIS A 272 -7.06 13.34 -20.52
N GLU A 273 -7.26 13.58 -21.81
CA GLU A 273 -8.37 14.35 -22.34
C GLU A 273 -9.72 13.67 -22.06
N LYS A 274 -9.79 12.34 -22.22
CA LYS A 274 -10.98 11.54 -21.91
C LYS A 274 -11.30 11.57 -20.41
N ALA A 275 -10.29 11.54 -19.54
CA ALA A 275 -10.47 11.65 -18.07
C ALA A 275 -11.09 13.01 -17.68
N HIS A 276 -10.65 14.11 -18.30
CA HIS A 276 -11.28 15.42 -18.11
C HIS A 276 -12.68 15.49 -18.70
N ALA A 277 -12.91 14.93 -19.89
CA ALA A 277 -14.22 14.87 -20.53
C ALA A 277 -15.24 14.13 -19.65
N LEU A 278 -14.87 12.97 -19.11
CA LEU A 278 -15.68 12.20 -18.17
C LEU A 278 -16.01 12.99 -16.89
N SER A 279 -15.08 13.83 -16.44
CA SER A 279 -15.26 14.56 -15.17
C SER A 279 -16.09 15.83 -15.31
N ARG A 280 -16.14 16.44 -16.50
CA ARG A 280 -16.85 17.72 -16.74
C ARG A 280 -18.32 17.75 -16.33
N PRO A 281 -19.13 16.69 -16.56
CA PRO A 281 -20.55 16.72 -16.20
C PRO A 281 -20.80 16.63 -14.69
N TYR A 282 -19.78 16.33 -13.86
CA TYR A 282 -19.96 16.05 -12.45
C TYR A 282 -20.60 17.21 -11.68
N GLN A 283 -21.75 16.94 -11.05
CA GLN A 283 -22.46 17.87 -10.17
C GLN A 283 -23.11 17.07 -9.02
N LYS A 284 -22.64 17.27 -7.78
CA LYS A 284 -23.26 16.67 -6.61
C LYS A 284 -23.39 17.73 -5.51
N GLY A 285 -24.59 18.26 -5.35
CA GLY A 285 -24.84 19.34 -4.42
C GLY A 285 -24.05 20.59 -4.76
N ARG A 286 -23.21 21.08 -3.85
CA ARG A 286 -22.32 22.23 -4.08
C ARG A 286 -21.00 21.85 -4.75
N ASN A 287 -20.72 20.56 -4.92
CA ASN A 287 -19.49 20.08 -5.55
C ASN A 287 -19.69 20.00 -7.05
N GLN A 288 -18.87 20.72 -7.79
CA GLN A 288 -18.87 20.75 -9.25
C GLN A 288 -17.49 20.38 -9.78
N TYR A 289 -17.42 20.06 -11.07
CA TYR A 289 -16.16 19.85 -11.76
C TYR A 289 -15.20 21.03 -11.56
N SER A 290 -13.97 20.71 -11.25
CA SER A 290 -12.86 21.67 -11.21
C SER A 290 -11.68 21.09 -11.96
N PHE A 291 -11.25 21.75 -13.04
CA PHE A 291 -10.08 21.35 -13.81
C PHE A 291 -8.86 21.12 -12.90
N LYS A 292 -8.56 22.09 -12.02
CA LYS A 292 -7.41 22.05 -11.11
C LYS A 292 -7.46 20.86 -10.13
N GLN A 293 -8.64 20.52 -9.63
CA GLN A 293 -8.80 19.36 -8.70
C GLN A 293 -8.70 18.05 -9.46
N THR A 294 -9.35 17.94 -10.62
CA THR A 294 -9.28 16.77 -11.51
C THR A 294 -7.85 16.52 -11.94
N GLU A 295 -7.14 17.57 -12.39
CA GLU A 295 -5.74 17.49 -12.78
C GLU A 295 -4.84 17.01 -11.64
N ARG A 296 -5.02 17.50 -10.42
CA ARG A 296 -4.27 17.01 -9.25
C ARG A 296 -4.49 15.52 -9.02
N LYS A 297 -5.70 15.03 -9.21
CA LYS A 297 -6.03 13.61 -9.06
C LYS A 297 -5.46 12.76 -10.19
N ILE A 298 -5.52 13.24 -11.41
CA ILE A 298 -4.86 12.63 -12.58
C ILE A 298 -3.35 12.53 -12.34
N GLN A 299 -2.70 13.63 -11.95
CA GLN A 299 -1.28 13.65 -11.64
C GLN A 299 -0.93 12.71 -10.46
N HIS A 300 -1.82 12.58 -9.48
CA HIS A 300 -1.64 11.61 -8.41
C HIS A 300 -1.69 10.17 -8.93
N ILE A 301 -2.66 9.82 -9.79
CA ILE A 301 -2.75 8.50 -10.42
C ILE A 301 -1.48 8.23 -11.26
N LEU A 302 -1.09 9.16 -12.11
CA LEU A 302 0.10 9.01 -12.95
C LEU A 302 1.39 8.83 -12.12
N LYS A 303 1.49 9.55 -11.00
CA LYS A 303 2.64 9.49 -10.11
C LYS A 303 2.69 8.21 -9.26
N THR A 304 1.54 7.73 -8.79
CA THR A 304 1.47 6.52 -7.96
C THR A 304 1.42 5.25 -8.78
N SER A 305 1.10 5.37 -10.08
CA SER A 305 0.99 4.26 -11.05
C SER A 305 0.33 2.99 -10.46
N PRO A 306 -0.91 3.10 -9.92
CA PRO A 306 -1.56 1.93 -9.29
C PRO A 306 -1.91 0.84 -10.31
N GLY A 307 -1.65 1.08 -11.61
CA GLY A 307 -2.14 0.28 -12.71
C GLY A 307 -3.66 0.41 -12.93
N PRO A 308 -4.19 -0.15 -14.01
CA PRO A 308 -5.63 -0.21 -14.23
C PRO A 308 -6.33 -1.00 -13.11
N HIS A 309 -7.41 -0.45 -12.55
CA HIS A 309 -8.22 -1.20 -11.60
C HIS A 309 -8.87 -2.41 -12.28
N THR A 310 -8.75 -3.57 -11.63
CA THR A 310 -9.33 -4.81 -12.14
C THR A 310 -10.85 -4.81 -12.07
N CYS A 311 -11.49 -5.67 -12.85
CA CYS A 311 -12.94 -5.86 -12.83
C CYS A 311 -13.45 -6.22 -11.43
N GLN A 312 -12.74 -7.08 -10.69
CA GLN A 312 -13.06 -7.37 -9.28
C GLN A 312 -13.02 -6.13 -8.39
N LYS A 313 -12.02 -5.26 -8.58
CA LYS A 313 -11.90 -4.02 -7.82
C LYS A 313 -13.05 -3.06 -8.13
N ILE A 314 -13.48 -3.01 -9.37
CA ILE A 314 -14.62 -2.20 -9.82
C ILE A 314 -15.93 -2.68 -9.16
N VAL A 315 -16.13 -4.01 -9.08
CA VAL A 315 -17.27 -4.59 -8.36
C VAL A 315 -17.24 -4.24 -6.88
N GLN A 316 -16.07 -4.33 -6.22
CA GLN A 316 -15.90 -3.89 -4.83
C GLN A 316 -16.23 -2.41 -4.60
N HIS A 317 -16.07 -1.58 -5.63
CA HIS A 317 -16.41 -0.16 -5.61
C HIS A 317 -17.90 0.12 -5.89
N GLY A 318 -18.70 -0.92 -6.14
CA GLY A 318 -20.15 -0.84 -6.23
C GLY A 318 -20.75 -0.90 -7.63
N TYR A 319 -19.98 -1.27 -8.67
CA TYR A 319 -20.53 -1.56 -10.00
C TYR A 319 -20.69 -3.07 -10.21
N PRO A 320 -21.91 -3.62 -10.20
CA PRO A 320 -22.16 -5.06 -10.35
C PRO A 320 -21.99 -5.49 -11.82
N CYS A 321 -20.78 -5.84 -12.21
CA CYS A 321 -20.51 -6.31 -13.58
C CYS A 321 -20.84 -7.81 -13.71
N ASN A 322 -21.80 -8.16 -14.54
CA ASN A 322 -22.23 -9.55 -14.80
C ASN A 322 -21.22 -10.35 -15.63
N PHE A 323 -20.16 -9.73 -16.12
CA PHE A 323 -19.12 -10.34 -16.96
C PHE A 323 -17.83 -10.67 -16.20
N VAL A 324 -17.75 -10.40 -14.90
CA VAL A 324 -16.59 -10.78 -14.11
C VAL A 324 -16.45 -12.30 -14.09
N GLY A 325 -15.27 -12.79 -14.52
CA GLY A 325 -15.01 -14.22 -14.67
C GLY A 325 -15.41 -14.85 -16.02
N ILE A 326 -16.18 -14.12 -16.85
CA ILE A 326 -16.59 -14.55 -18.20
C ILE A 326 -15.85 -13.73 -19.27
N CYS A 327 -15.60 -12.45 -18.96
CA CYS A 327 -14.83 -11.56 -19.83
C CYS A 327 -13.38 -12.04 -19.93
N PRO A 328 -12.78 -12.09 -21.14
CA PRO A 328 -11.41 -12.57 -21.35
C PRO A 328 -10.34 -11.59 -20.84
N VAL A 329 -10.75 -10.50 -20.20
CA VAL A 329 -9.83 -9.49 -19.65
C VAL A 329 -10.13 -9.21 -18.16
N ASP A 330 -9.08 -8.95 -17.39
CA ASP A 330 -9.18 -8.68 -15.95
C ASP A 330 -9.43 -7.22 -15.60
N SER A 331 -9.37 -6.33 -16.59
CA SER A 331 -9.62 -4.91 -16.43
C SER A 331 -10.17 -4.29 -17.72
N PRO A 332 -10.93 -3.19 -17.66
CA PRO A 332 -11.37 -2.45 -18.86
C PRO A 332 -10.24 -2.10 -19.82
N ALA A 333 -9.08 -1.71 -19.29
CA ALA A 333 -7.89 -1.39 -20.09
C ALA A 333 -7.42 -2.58 -20.94
N GLY A 334 -7.59 -3.81 -20.48
CA GLY A 334 -7.25 -5.03 -21.22
C GLY A 334 -7.95 -5.18 -22.55
N LEU A 335 -9.12 -4.52 -22.74
CA LEU A 335 -9.87 -4.56 -24.00
C LEU A 335 -9.10 -3.96 -25.18
N ALA A 336 -8.10 -3.12 -24.94
CA ALA A 336 -7.27 -2.56 -26.00
C ALA A 336 -6.59 -3.67 -26.83
N TRP A 337 -6.30 -4.81 -26.19
CA TRP A 337 -5.61 -5.96 -26.80
C TRP A 337 -6.55 -7.17 -27.01
N ALA A 338 -7.82 -7.05 -26.65
CA ALA A 338 -8.81 -8.12 -26.84
C ALA A 338 -9.20 -8.32 -28.31
N ASP A 339 -9.74 -9.50 -28.59
CA ASP A 339 -10.27 -9.86 -29.91
C ASP A 339 -11.31 -8.83 -30.40
N PRO A 340 -11.17 -8.31 -31.63
CA PRO A 340 -12.08 -7.29 -32.15
C PRO A 340 -13.54 -7.74 -32.21
N GLN A 341 -13.82 -9.01 -32.47
CA GLN A 341 -15.20 -9.53 -32.53
C GLN A 341 -15.82 -9.57 -31.12
N PHE A 342 -15.01 -9.87 -30.11
CA PHE A 342 -15.45 -9.79 -28.72
C PHE A 342 -15.77 -8.35 -28.31
N VAL A 343 -14.88 -7.41 -28.63
CA VAL A 343 -15.08 -5.97 -28.35
C VAL A 343 -16.36 -5.46 -29.01
N GLU A 344 -16.63 -5.85 -30.25
CA GLU A 344 -17.84 -5.44 -30.97
C GLU A 344 -19.12 -6.02 -30.34
N ARG A 345 -19.10 -7.25 -29.89
CA ARG A 345 -20.22 -7.84 -29.12
C ARG A 345 -20.48 -7.07 -27.84
N LEU A 346 -19.44 -6.69 -27.10
CA LEU A 346 -19.61 -5.88 -25.88
C LEU A 346 -20.26 -4.51 -26.14
N ARG A 347 -20.02 -3.88 -27.29
CA ARG A 347 -20.66 -2.61 -27.67
C ARG A 347 -22.16 -2.72 -27.83
N GLN A 348 -22.64 -3.87 -28.27
CA GLN A 348 -24.08 -4.12 -28.51
C GLN A 348 -24.83 -4.44 -27.21
N GLU A 349 -24.14 -4.78 -26.14
CA GLU A 349 -24.73 -5.09 -24.85
C GLU A 349 -25.14 -3.81 -24.08
N PRO A 350 -26.29 -3.78 -23.39
CA PRO A 350 -26.71 -2.62 -22.60
C PRO A 350 -25.67 -2.26 -21.52
N SER A 351 -25.51 -0.99 -21.24
CA SER A 351 -24.54 -0.47 -20.25
C SER A 351 -25.03 -0.59 -18.80
N GLU A 352 -26.33 -0.73 -18.57
CA GLU A 352 -26.89 -0.89 -17.24
C GLU A 352 -26.58 -2.28 -16.68
N PRO A 353 -26.24 -2.40 -15.39
CA PRO A 353 -26.20 -3.70 -14.73
C PRO A 353 -27.61 -4.29 -14.82
N GLY A 354 -27.72 -5.50 -15.42
CA GLY A 354 -29.02 -6.19 -15.52
C GLY A 354 -29.68 -6.27 -14.15
N GLY A 355 -30.77 -5.52 -13.96
CA GLY A 355 -31.63 -5.71 -12.82
C GLY A 355 -32.31 -7.09 -12.97
N GLU A 356 -32.04 -7.99 -12.05
CA GLU A 356 -32.94 -9.11 -11.84
C GLU A 356 -34.30 -8.53 -11.41
N GLN A 357 -35.34 -8.83 -12.20
CA GLN A 357 -36.74 -8.64 -11.81
C GLN A 357 -37.12 -9.66 -10.75
#